data_e1a3d52e86f2d24d83488d9350069a25
#
_entry.id   e1a3d52e86f2d24d83488d9350069a25
#
_cell.length_a   1.000
_cell.length_b   1.000
_cell.length_c   1.000
_cell.angle_alpha   90.00
_cell.angle_beta   90.00
_cell.angle_gamma   90.00
#
_symmetry.space_group_name_H-M   'P 1'
#
loop_
_entity.id
_entity.type
_entity.pdbx_description
1 polymer ?
#
loop_
_entity_poly.entity_id
_entity_poly.type
_entity_poly.pdbx_seq_one_letter_code
_entity_poly.pdbx_strand_id
1 'polypeptide(L)'
;MKTLTVFTPAYNRKETLRRTYKSLCMQNCKDFVWLIIDDGSTDGTEEAVKEWRAENIIEIRYIYQENKGMHSAHNTAYHNIDTELNTCIDSDDYMTDDAVEKIITTWKRYGSNKYAGLMGLDVRQDGSLIGTLFKDNLAPLSLTDFYRTGGKGDRKLVYRTDVINSYPDYPVFKGEKYVGLDYKYSLIDRDFPLLTLNEPLVVVEYQPDGSSNSMYRQYWNNPQGWCFYRKHKMKMAQTFSKRFREAIHYVSSSIRAKDTAFVFKSPYPLTTLAAIPAGIILFLYTFYKVTRRRRMNIS
;
A
#
# COMPACT_ATOMS: atom_id res chain seq x y z
N MET A 1 -19.15 -3.59 19.52
CA MET A 1 -18.41 -3.74 18.23
C MET A 1 -17.21 -2.80 18.31
N LYS A 2 -16.01 -3.23 17.89
CA LYS A 2 -14.80 -2.37 17.88
C LYS A 2 -14.92 -1.30 16.81
N THR A 3 -14.27 -0.14 17.02
CA THR A 3 -14.34 1.00 16.08
C THR A 3 -13.31 0.90 14.96
N LEU A 4 -12.13 0.34 15.21
CA LEU A 4 -11.00 0.29 14.28
C LEU A 4 -10.55 -1.15 14.01
N THR A 5 -10.28 -1.49 12.76
CA THR A 5 -9.45 -2.64 12.41
C THR A 5 -8.07 -2.15 11.98
N VAL A 6 -7.04 -2.59 12.69
CA VAL A 6 -5.65 -2.53 12.23
C VAL A 6 -5.40 -3.83 11.48
N PHE A 7 -5.07 -3.77 10.18
CA PHE A 7 -4.75 -5.00 9.45
C PHE A 7 -3.29 -5.01 8.96
N THR A 8 -2.72 -6.21 8.91
CA THR A 8 -1.32 -6.42 8.54
C THR A 8 -1.22 -7.56 7.53
N PRO A 9 -0.87 -7.26 6.26
CA PRO A 9 -0.41 -8.29 5.33
C PRO A 9 0.96 -8.81 5.76
N ALA A 10 1.12 -10.13 5.84
CA ALA A 10 2.37 -10.75 6.25
C ALA A 10 2.78 -11.88 5.28
N TYR A 11 4.05 -11.97 4.97
CA TYR A 11 4.64 -13.08 4.24
C TYR A 11 6.07 -13.33 4.70
N ASN A 12 6.30 -14.42 5.45
CA ASN A 12 7.60 -14.76 6.03
C ASN A 12 8.22 -13.60 6.83
N ARG A 13 7.45 -13.07 7.78
CA ARG A 13 7.80 -11.89 8.60
C ARG A 13 7.57 -12.11 10.10
N LYS A 14 7.64 -13.35 10.58
CA LYS A 14 7.41 -13.71 11.99
C LYS A 14 8.13 -12.80 12.98
N GLU A 15 9.43 -12.54 12.74
CA GLU A 15 10.25 -11.78 13.70
C GLU A 15 9.88 -10.29 13.73
N THR A 16 9.62 -9.67 12.56
CA THR A 16 9.22 -8.27 12.52
C THR A 16 7.79 -8.10 13.02
N LEU A 17 6.88 -9.01 12.67
CA LEU A 17 5.48 -9.02 13.12
C LEU A 17 5.35 -9.08 14.64
N ARG A 18 6.32 -9.67 15.36
CA ARG A 18 6.38 -9.66 16.82
C ARG A 18 6.47 -8.24 17.41
N ARG A 19 7.14 -7.31 16.71
CA ARG A 19 7.21 -5.90 17.15
C ARG A 19 5.88 -5.20 16.93
N THR A 20 5.23 -5.45 15.79
CA THR A 20 3.87 -4.96 15.53
C THR A 20 2.93 -5.44 16.63
N TYR A 21 2.95 -6.74 16.98
CA TYR A 21 2.18 -7.31 18.09
C TYR A 21 2.40 -6.56 19.41
N LYS A 22 3.66 -6.40 19.81
CA LYS A 22 4.00 -5.70 21.07
C LYS A 22 3.46 -4.28 21.10
N SER A 23 3.60 -3.51 20.00
CA SER A 23 3.09 -2.14 19.94
C SER A 23 1.57 -2.07 20.03
N LEU A 24 0.87 -3.05 19.48
CA LEU A 24 -0.59 -3.15 19.60
C LEU A 24 -1.02 -3.56 21.00
N CYS A 25 -0.26 -4.43 21.68
CA CYS A 25 -0.48 -4.72 23.09
C CYS A 25 -0.27 -3.51 24.01
N MET A 26 0.59 -2.57 23.63
CA MET A 26 0.87 -1.36 24.41
C MET A 26 -0.12 -0.21 24.17
N GLN A 27 -1.01 -0.30 23.17
CA GLN A 27 -1.98 0.77 22.90
C GLN A 27 -2.78 1.17 24.13
N ASN A 28 -2.90 2.47 24.38
CA ASN A 28 -3.71 3.04 25.48
C ASN A 28 -5.20 2.73 25.31
N CYS A 29 -5.68 2.68 24.07
CA CYS A 29 -7.06 2.35 23.72
C CYS A 29 -7.13 0.97 23.08
N LYS A 30 -8.00 0.07 23.60
CA LYS A 30 -8.22 -1.28 23.09
C LYS A 30 -9.48 -1.41 22.22
N ASP A 31 -10.05 -0.30 21.74
CA ASP A 31 -11.23 -0.30 20.87
C ASP A 31 -10.87 -0.62 19.41
N PHE A 32 -10.08 -1.69 19.21
CA PHE A 32 -9.65 -2.16 17.90
C PHE A 32 -9.55 -3.69 17.83
N VAL A 33 -9.50 -4.19 16.58
CA VAL A 33 -9.17 -5.58 16.23
C VAL A 33 -7.89 -5.57 15.43
N TRP A 34 -6.97 -6.50 15.65
CA TRP A 34 -5.83 -6.75 14.77
C TRP A 34 -6.14 -7.90 13.82
N LEU A 35 -6.25 -7.61 12.52
CA LEU A 35 -6.50 -8.57 11.46
C LEU A 35 -5.19 -8.87 10.71
N ILE A 36 -4.68 -10.08 10.83
CA ILE A 36 -3.48 -10.55 10.12
C ILE A 36 -3.92 -11.33 8.89
N ILE A 37 -3.44 -10.90 7.72
CA ILE A 37 -3.59 -11.65 6.48
C ILE A 37 -2.24 -12.28 6.14
N ASP A 38 -2.12 -13.57 6.37
CA ASP A 38 -0.93 -14.35 6.06
C ASP A 38 -0.98 -14.77 4.59
N ASP A 39 -0.14 -14.17 3.77
CA ASP A 39 -0.05 -14.40 2.32
C ASP A 39 0.87 -15.61 2.00
N GLY A 40 0.68 -16.72 2.72
CA GLY A 40 1.36 -17.98 2.46
C GLY A 40 2.71 -18.15 3.13
N SER A 41 2.86 -17.72 4.38
CA SER A 41 4.11 -17.87 5.16
C SER A 41 4.44 -19.33 5.44
N THR A 42 5.74 -19.60 5.60
CA THR A 42 6.31 -20.91 5.94
C THR A 42 7.36 -20.83 7.05
N ASP A 43 7.46 -19.68 7.72
CA ASP A 43 8.46 -19.36 8.74
C ASP A 43 7.97 -19.56 10.19
N GLY A 44 6.77 -20.16 10.36
CA GLY A 44 6.14 -20.32 11.68
C GLY A 44 5.35 -19.09 12.13
N THR A 45 4.90 -18.23 11.19
CA THR A 45 4.03 -17.07 11.48
C THR A 45 2.71 -17.52 12.10
N GLU A 46 2.07 -18.58 11.59
CA GLU A 46 0.80 -19.10 12.12
C GLU A 46 0.91 -19.53 13.58
N GLU A 47 1.97 -20.25 13.91
CA GLU A 47 2.24 -20.72 15.27
C GLU A 47 2.41 -19.54 16.23
N ALA A 48 3.19 -18.53 15.84
CA ALA A 48 3.38 -17.33 16.64
C ALA A 48 2.05 -16.58 16.87
N VAL A 49 1.20 -16.47 15.85
CA VAL A 49 -0.11 -15.84 16.00
C VAL A 49 -1.03 -16.65 16.94
N LYS A 50 -0.98 -17.98 16.89
CA LYS A 50 -1.73 -18.83 17.84
C LYS A 50 -1.29 -18.58 19.29
N GLU A 51 0.02 -18.43 19.53
CA GLU A 51 0.57 -18.09 20.85
C GLU A 51 0.04 -16.72 21.32
N TRP A 52 0.13 -15.67 20.49
CA TRP A 52 -0.35 -14.34 20.84
C TRP A 52 -1.86 -14.28 21.09
N ARG A 53 -2.65 -15.06 20.35
CA ARG A 53 -4.10 -15.17 20.60
C ARG A 53 -4.38 -15.81 21.97
N ALA A 54 -3.57 -16.76 22.39
CA ALA A 54 -3.72 -17.42 23.70
C ALA A 54 -3.38 -16.48 24.88
N GLU A 55 -2.52 -15.46 24.66
CA GLU A 55 -2.24 -14.41 25.66
C GLU A 55 -3.47 -13.53 25.95
N ASN A 56 -4.43 -13.42 25.03
CA ASN A 56 -5.71 -12.71 25.16
C ASN A 56 -5.58 -11.24 25.61
N ILE A 57 -4.51 -10.54 25.18
CA ILE A 57 -4.26 -9.13 25.52
C ILE A 57 -5.05 -8.21 24.59
N ILE A 58 -5.15 -8.57 23.30
CA ILE A 58 -5.90 -7.88 22.26
C ILE A 58 -6.69 -8.86 21.41
N GLU A 59 -7.77 -8.40 20.78
CA GLU A 59 -8.50 -9.22 19.81
C GLU A 59 -7.68 -9.39 18.52
N ILE A 60 -7.34 -10.64 18.16
CA ILE A 60 -6.60 -10.99 16.95
C ILE A 60 -7.45 -11.90 16.07
N ARG A 61 -7.64 -11.47 14.81
CA ARG A 61 -8.19 -12.30 13.74
C ARG A 61 -7.07 -12.68 12.77
N TYR A 62 -7.05 -13.92 12.31
CA TYR A 62 -6.01 -14.44 11.41
C TYR A 62 -6.66 -15.16 10.24
N ILE A 63 -6.21 -14.80 9.03
CA ILE A 63 -6.66 -15.41 7.79
C ILE A 63 -5.41 -15.80 6.99
N TYR A 64 -5.30 -17.09 6.66
CA TYR A 64 -4.30 -17.61 5.75
C TYR A 64 -4.82 -17.61 4.32
N GLN A 65 -3.99 -17.24 3.36
CA GLN A 65 -4.24 -17.40 1.92
C GLN A 65 -2.98 -17.90 1.20
N GLU A 66 -3.16 -18.51 0.02
CA GLU A 66 -2.03 -18.76 -0.88
C GLU A 66 -1.36 -17.45 -1.28
N ASN A 67 -0.03 -17.45 -1.41
CA ASN A 67 0.73 -16.25 -1.74
C ASN A 67 0.38 -15.67 -3.12
N LYS A 68 -0.37 -14.57 -3.11
CA LYS A 68 -0.83 -13.81 -4.29
C LYS A 68 -0.34 -12.36 -4.27
N GLY A 69 0.45 -11.98 -3.27
CA GLY A 69 1.03 -10.66 -3.10
C GLY A 69 0.18 -9.69 -2.28
N MET A 70 0.83 -8.63 -1.82
CA MET A 70 0.28 -7.66 -0.88
C MET A 70 -1.09 -7.09 -1.31
N HIS A 71 -1.28 -6.77 -2.59
CA HIS A 71 -2.54 -6.25 -3.11
C HIS A 71 -3.70 -7.24 -2.94
N SER A 72 -3.45 -8.55 -3.11
CA SER A 72 -4.43 -9.60 -2.85
C SER A 72 -4.73 -9.72 -1.36
N ALA A 73 -3.72 -9.62 -0.49
CA ALA A 73 -3.92 -9.62 0.95
C ALA A 73 -4.74 -8.41 1.42
N HIS A 74 -4.58 -7.24 0.78
CA HIS A 74 -5.45 -6.08 1.00
C HIS A 74 -6.90 -6.35 0.62
N ASN A 75 -7.18 -6.99 -0.52
CA ASN A 75 -8.55 -7.38 -0.89
C ASN A 75 -9.16 -8.30 0.18
N THR A 76 -8.40 -9.32 0.59
CA THR A 76 -8.85 -10.24 1.65
C THR A 76 -9.12 -9.50 2.96
N ALA A 77 -8.25 -8.56 3.34
CA ALA A 77 -8.48 -7.73 4.53
C ALA A 77 -9.77 -6.93 4.41
N TYR A 78 -9.95 -6.16 3.35
CA TYR A 78 -11.12 -5.30 3.16
C TYR A 78 -12.44 -6.07 3.17
N HIS A 79 -12.48 -7.29 2.61
CA HIS A 79 -13.67 -8.15 2.64
C HIS A 79 -13.98 -8.75 4.03
N ASN A 80 -13.04 -8.71 4.97
CA ASN A 80 -13.20 -9.29 6.30
C ASN A 80 -13.19 -8.25 7.44
N ILE A 81 -13.17 -6.96 7.11
CA ILE A 81 -13.26 -5.86 8.06
C ILE A 81 -14.74 -5.49 8.26
N ASP A 82 -15.17 -5.49 9.52
CA ASP A 82 -16.54 -5.17 9.94
C ASP A 82 -16.62 -3.93 10.85
N THR A 83 -15.51 -3.26 11.12
CA THR A 83 -15.42 -2.03 11.91
C THR A 83 -15.65 -0.78 11.07
N GLU A 84 -15.96 0.36 11.70
CA GLU A 84 -16.19 1.63 11.02
C GLU A 84 -14.94 2.11 10.26
N LEU A 85 -13.78 2.01 10.92
CA LEU A 85 -12.49 2.44 10.39
C LEU A 85 -11.55 1.26 10.18
N ASN A 86 -10.63 1.43 9.24
CA ASN A 86 -9.52 0.50 9.04
C ASN A 86 -8.22 1.23 8.69
N THR A 87 -7.09 0.62 9.05
CA THR A 87 -5.76 1.07 8.67
C THR A 87 -4.85 -0.11 8.44
N CYS A 88 -4.02 -0.04 7.41
CA CYS A 88 -2.95 -1.00 7.20
C CYS A 88 -1.73 -0.61 8.02
N ILE A 89 -1.07 -1.58 8.65
CA ILE A 89 0.29 -1.45 9.15
C ILE A 89 1.14 -2.55 8.53
N ASP A 90 2.29 -2.18 7.97
CA ASP A 90 3.19 -3.15 7.37
C ASP A 90 3.82 -4.05 8.44
N SER A 91 4.16 -5.28 8.09
CA SER A 91 4.64 -6.31 9.04
C SER A 91 6.01 -6.02 9.65
N ASP A 92 6.68 -4.97 9.20
CA ASP A 92 7.97 -4.47 9.71
C ASP A 92 7.85 -3.12 10.43
N ASP A 93 6.64 -2.54 10.46
CA ASP A 93 6.33 -1.28 11.15
C ASP A 93 5.59 -1.53 12.48
N TYR A 94 5.46 -0.49 13.30
CA TYR A 94 4.71 -0.54 14.55
C TYR A 94 4.03 0.79 14.89
N MET A 95 2.91 0.72 15.62
CA MET A 95 2.15 1.92 16.02
C MET A 95 2.78 2.62 17.22
N THR A 96 2.62 3.96 17.31
CA THR A 96 2.87 4.69 18.55
C THR A 96 1.86 4.30 19.61
N ASP A 97 2.19 4.37 20.91
CA ASP A 97 1.38 3.81 21.99
C ASP A 97 -0.03 4.43 22.13
N ASP A 98 -0.24 5.61 21.58
CA ASP A 98 -1.49 6.38 21.60
C ASP A 98 -2.18 6.48 20.23
N ALA A 99 -1.68 5.79 19.22
CA ALA A 99 -2.17 5.92 17.83
C ALA A 99 -3.65 5.56 17.69
N VAL A 100 -4.08 4.43 18.28
CA VAL A 100 -5.49 4.01 18.25
C VAL A 100 -6.39 5.05 18.92
N GLU A 101 -6.00 5.57 20.07
CA GLU A 101 -6.74 6.61 20.78
C GLU A 101 -6.85 7.88 19.93
N LYS A 102 -5.75 8.35 19.34
CA LYS A 102 -5.70 9.52 18.45
C LYS A 102 -6.62 9.36 17.25
N ILE A 103 -6.58 8.20 16.59
CA ILE A 103 -7.44 7.90 15.44
C ILE A 103 -8.91 7.98 15.84
N ILE A 104 -9.31 7.24 16.88
CA ILE A 104 -10.71 7.11 17.28
C ILE A 104 -11.26 8.44 17.83
N THR A 105 -10.52 9.12 18.69
CA THR A 105 -10.97 10.39 19.28
C THR A 105 -11.06 11.50 18.24
N THR A 106 -10.08 11.58 17.33
CA THR A 106 -10.14 12.54 16.21
C THR A 106 -11.32 12.26 15.31
N TRP A 107 -11.55 10.99 14.95
CA TRP A 107 -12.67 10.62 14.09
C TRP A 107 -14.02 10.90 14.76
N LYS A 108 -14.21 10.51 16.01
CA LYS A 108 -15.45 10.79 16.76
C LYS A 108 -15.77 12.29 16.88
N ARG A 109 -14.74 13.14 16.94
CA ARG A 109 -14.90 14.58 17.12
C ARG A 109 -15.06 15.35 15.81
N TYR A 110 -14.33 14.97 14.76
CA TYR A 110 -14.21 15.74 13.52
C TYR A 110 -14.58 14.96 12.26
N GLY A 111 -14.77 13.64 12.37
CA GLY A 111 -15.14 12.77 11.27
C GLY A 111 -16.53 13.08 10.74
N SER A 112 -16.75 12.82 9.48
CA SER A 112 -18.05 12.91 8.83
C SER A 112 -18.08 12.09 7.54
N ASN A 113 -19.27 11.90 6.97
CA ASN A 113 -19.48 11.23 5.69
C ASN A 113 -18.87 11.98 4.48
N LYS A 114 -18.41 13.22 4.66
CA LYS A 114 -17.69 14.00 3.64
C LYS A 114 -16.24 13.55 3.45
N TYR A 115 -15.66 12.82 4.41
CA TYR A 115 -14.28 12.38 4.39
C TYR A 115 -14.19 10.87 4.15
N ALA A 116 -13.16 10.45 3.42
CA ALA A 116 -12.83 9.03 3.30
C ALA A 116 -12.27 8.43 4.60
N GLY A 117 -11.80 9.27 5.52
CA GLY A 117 -11.13 8.89 6.76
C GLY A 117 -10.12 9.94 7.22
N LEU A 118 -8.99 9.48 7.76
CA LEU A 118 -7.90 10.32 8.29
C LEU A 118 -6.59 10.06 7.55
N MET A 119 -5.71 11.06 7.55
CA MET A 119 -4.34 10.95 7.08
C MET A 119 -3.38 11.50 8.16
N GLY A 120 -2.63 10.60 8.80
CA GLY A 120 -1.67 10.90 9.87
C GLY A 120 -0.22 10.86 9.43
N LEU A 121 0.69 11.00 10.39
CA LEU A 121 2.12 11.07 10.15
C LEU A 121 2.79 9.72 10.42
N ASP A 122 3.83 9.45 9.64
CA ASP A 122 4.82 8.40 9.89
C ASP A 122 6.11 9.03 10.43
N VAL A 123 6.74 8.37 11.39
CA VAL A 123 8.00 8.81 12.01
C VAL A 123 9.04 7.68 11.97
N ARG A 124 10.31 8.02 12.19
CA ARG A 124 11.39 7.06 12.40
C ARG A 124 11.47 6.64 13.86
N GLN A 125 12.30 5.65 14.16
CA GLN A 125 12.55 5.15 15.53
C GLN A 125 13.08 6.24 16.48
N ASP A 126 13.80 7.22 15.95
CA ASP A 126 14.29 8.37 16.73
C ASP A 126 13.24 9.47 16.94
N GLY A 127 12.01 9.24 16.52
CA GLY A 127 10.90 10.19 16.58
C GLY A 127 10.94 11.25 15.48
N SER A 128 11.94 11.26 14.59
CA SER A 128 12.01 12.24 13.50
C SER A 128 10.92 11.98 12.44
N LEU A 129 10.30 13.06 11.96
CA LEU A 129 9.24 13.01 10.98
C LEU A 129 9.74 12.42 9.64
N ILE A 130 8.95 11.55 9.03
CA ILE A 130 9.16 11.12 7.65
C ILE A 130 8.45 12.11 6.74
N GLY A 131 9.22 12.99 6.08
CA GLY A 131 8.72 13.99 5.14
C GLY A 131 8.32 15.32 5.79
N THR A 132 7.12 15.82 5.52
CA THR A 132 6.67 17.17 5.91
C THR A 132 5.37 17.12 6.71
N LEU A 133 5.13 18.08 7.60
CA LEU A 133 3.81 18.27 8.22
C LEU A 133 2.76 18.64 7.17
N PHE A 134 1.49 18.40 7.49
CA PHE A 134 0.39 19.04 6.77
C PHE A 134 0.40 20.53 7.10
N LYS A 135 0.13 21.36 6.08
CA LYS A 135 0.05 22.81 6.27
C LYS A 135 -1.03 23.19 7.28
N ASP A 136 -2.19 22.56 7.12
CA ASP A 136 -3.34 22.77 8.00
C ASP A 136 -3.68 21.44 8.68
N ASN A 137 -3.83 21.46 9.99
CA ASN A 137 -4.26 20.31 10.78
C ASN A 137 -5.79 20.25 10.81
N LEU A 138 -6.37 19.05 10.84
CA LEU A 138 -7.82 18.81 10.87
C LEU A 138 -8.54 19.49 9.68
N ALA A 139 -7.88 19.51 8.52
CA ALA A 139 -8.40 20.08 7.27
C ALA A 139 -8.60 19.00 6.20
N PRO A 140 -9.56 19.15 5.28
CA PRO A 140 -9.73 18.23 4.18
C PRO A 140 -8.57 18.35 3.19
N LEU A 141 -7.95 17.23 2.85
CA LEU A 141 -6.87 17.17 1.86
C LEU A 141 -6.86 15.79 1.19
N SER A 142 -6.75 15.74 -0.14
CA SER A 142 -6.50 14.49 -0.84
C SER A 142 -5.01 14.12 -0.78
N LEU A 143 -4.70 12.84 -0.79
CA LEU A 143 -3.30 12.37 -0.85
C LEU A 143 -2.61 12.89 -2.12
N THR A 144 -3.33 12.94 -3.24
CA THR A 144 -2.87 13.48 -4.51
C THR A 144 -2.49 14.96 -4.39
N ASP A 145 -3.34 15.77 -3.75
CA ASP A 145 -3.08 17.21 -3.57
C ASP A 145 -1.95 17.46 -2.57
N PHE A 146 -1.84 16.65 -1.52
CA PHE A 146 -0.70 16.71 -0.61
C PHE A 146 0.63 16.65 -1.38
N TYR A 147 0.83 15.63 -2.21
CA TYR A 147 2.06 15.52 -2.99
C TYR A 147 2.18 16.58 -4.09
N ARG A 148 1.07 17.00 -4.70
CA ARG A 148 1.05 18.04 -5.73
C ARG A 148 1.49 19.41 -5.19
N THR A 149 1.15 19.70 -3.94
CA THR A 149 1.51 20.97 -3.28
C THR A 149 2.87 20.95 -2.59
N GLY A 150 3.67 19.91 -2.81
CA GLY A 150 5.05 19.79 -2.31
C GLY A 150 5.21 18.99 -1.03
N GLY A 151 4.15 18.33 -0.57
CA GLY A 151 4.23 17.37 0.54
C GLY A 151 5.16 16.21 0.21
N LYS A 152 5.87 15.70 1.22
CA LYS A 152 6.88 14.63 1.08
C LYS A 152 6.71 13.58 2.18
N GLY A 153 7.21 12.37 1.87
CA GLY A 153 7.23 11.22 2.80
C GLY A 153 5.91 10.45 2.81
N ASP A 154 5.97 9.25 3.36
CA ASP A 154 4.83 8.37 3.50
C ASP A 154 3.85 8.91 4.55
N ARG A 155 2.61 8.48 4.48
CA ARG A 155 1.52 8.91 5.36
C ARG A 155 0.71 7.72 5.82
N LYS A 156 0.34 7.70 7.09
CA LYS A 156 -0.59 6.70 7.60
C LYS A 156 -2.01 7.06 7.18
N LEU A 157 -2.60 6.15 6.40
CA LEU A 157 -3.96 6.28 5.90
C LEU A 157 -4.91 5.45 6.77
N VAL A 158 -5.95 6.09 7.24
CA VAL A 158 -7.07 5.44 7.94
C VAL A 158 -8.31 5.68 7.12
N TYR A 159 -8.96 4.63 6.67
CA TYR A 159 -10.15 4.74 5.82
C TYR A 159 -11.41 4.31 6.55
N ARG A 160 -12.53 4.91 6.18
CA ARG A 160 -13.85 4.35 6.45
C ARG A 160 -14.00 3.06 5.65
N THR A 161 -14.50 2.04 6.31
CA THR A 161 -14.65 0.71 5.71
C THR A 161 -15.70 0.69 4.59
N ASP A 162 -16.80 1.40 4.75
CA ASP A 162 -17.81 1.55 3.69
C ASP A 162 -17.27 2.25 2.45
N VAL A 163 -16.42 3.27 2.62
CA VAL A 163 -15.78 3.98 1.51
C VAL A 163 -14.80 3.07 0.78
N ILE A 164 -13.84 2.45 1.47
CA ILE A 164 -12.83 1.62 0.79
C ILE A 164 -13.46 0.43 0.06
N ASN A 165 -14.55 -0.14 0.59
CA ASN A 165 -15.27 -1.25 -0.01
C ASN A 165 -16.19 -0.85 -1.17
N SER A 166 -16.51 0.44 -1.33
CA SER A 166 -17.28 0.93 -2.48
C SER A 166 -16.47 1.05 -3.77
N TYR A 167 -15.14 0.90 -3.70
CA TYR A 167 -14.22 0.94 -4.84
C TYR A 167 -13.77 -0.45 -5.27
N PRO A 168 -13.43 -0.64 -6.57
CA PRO A 168 -13.04 -1.93 -7.10
C PRO A 168 -11.84 -2.54 -6.38
N ASP A 169 -11.84 -3.86 -6.28
CA ASP A 169 -10.69 -4.63 -5.79
C ASP A 169 -9.45 -4.44 -6.67
N TYR A 170 -8.30 -4.70 -6.07
CA TYR A 170 -7.08 -4.86 -6.84
C TYR A 170 -7.19 -6.08 -7.74
N PRO A 171 -6.91 -5.98 -9.04
CA PRO A 171 -6.92 -7.16 -9.91
C PRO A 171 -5.78 -8.11 -9.55
N VAL A 172 -6.06 -9.40 -9.61
CA VAL A 172 -5.06 -10.46 -9.36
C VAL A 172 -4.75 -11.14 -10.68
N PHE A 173 -3.47 -11.20 -11.04
CA PHE A 173 -2.99 -11.86 -12.26
C PHE A 173 -2.30 -13.18 -11.93
N LYS A 174 -2.63 -14.24 -12.68
CA LYS A 174 -2.05 -15.58 -12.44
C LYS A 174 -0.52 -15.56 -12.52
N GLY A 175 0.13 -16.00 -11.44
CA GLY A 175 1.59 -16.05 -11.34
C GLY A 175 2.28 -14.70 -11.06
N GLU A 176 1.52 -13.61 -10.86
CA GLU A 176 2.04 -12.29 -10.50
C GLU A 176 1.62 -11.91 -9.08
N LYS A 177 2.46 -11.15 -8.39
CA LYS A 177 2.29 -10.80 -6.98
C LYS A 177 2.35 -9.29 -6.71
N TYR A 178 2.08 -8.48 -7.74
CA TYR A 178 2.18 -7.03 -7.61
C TYR A 178 1.15 -6.27 -8.45
N VAL A 179 0.40 -5.42 -7.77
CA VAL A 179 -0.31 -4.24 -8.31
C VAL A 179 -0.09 -3.09 -7.32
N GLY A 180 0.16 -1.88 -7.81
CA GLY A 180 0.41 -0.72 -6.94
C GLY A 180 -0.81 -0.39 -6.07
N LEU A 181 -0.62 -0.30 -4.76
CA LEU A 181 -1.70 -0.06 -3.79
C LEU A 181 -2.35 1.31 -3.94
N ASP A 182 -1.62 2.31 -4.44
CA ASP A 182 -2.15 3.64 -4.72
C ASP A 182 -3.20 3.67 -5.85
N TYR A 183 -3.43 2.53 -6.56
CA TYR A 183 -4.55 2.38 -7.50
C TYR A 183 -5.88 2.70 -6.83
N LYS A 184 -6.23 1.99 -5.74
CA LYS A 184 -7.51 2.18 -5.03
C LYS A 184 -7.56 3.54 -4.34
N TYR A 185 -6.47 3.96 -3.70
CA TYR A 185 -6.38 5.25 -3.01
C TYR A 185 -6.56 6.43 -3.95
N SER A 186 -5.99 6.39 -5.15
CA SER A 186 -6.18 7.45 -6.14
C SER A 186 -7.58 7.51 -6.74
N LEU A 187 -8.35 6.43 -6.71
CA LEU A 187 -9.76 6.44 -7.06
C LEU A 187 -10.60 7.12 -5.99
N ILE A 188 -10.36 6.80 -4.71
CA ILE A 188 -11.03 7.41 -3.56
C ILE A 188 -10.75 8.91 -3.49
N ASP A 189 -9.51 9.32 -3.70
CA ASP A 189 -9.04 10.71 -3.68
C ASP A 189 -9.81 11.66 -4.61
N ARG A 190 -10.43 11.13 -5.69
CA ARG A 190 -11.24 11.95 -6.60
C ARG A 190 -12.57 12.38 -5.99
N ASP A 191 -13.11 11.53 -5.13
CA ASP A 191 -14.48 11.64 -4.66
C ASP A 191 -14.53 12.10 -3.20
N PHE A 192 -13.52 11.74 -2.40
CA PHE A 192 -13.47 12.04 -0.97
C PHE A 192 -12.07 12.47 -0.52
N PRO A 193 -11.93 13.64 0.15
CA PRO A 193 -10.70 13.97 0.85
C PRO A 193 -10.57 13.16 2.15
N LEU A 194 -9.35 13.13 2.67
CA LEU A 194 -9.04 12.67 4.03
C LEU A 194 -8.92 13.88 4.96
N LEU A 195 -9.23 13.70 6.23
CA LEU A 195 -8.99 14.71 7.26
C LEU A 195 -7.54 14.60 7.74
N THR A 196 -6.77 15.67 7.66
CA THR A 196 -5.35 15.68 8.06
C THR A 196 -5.19 15.62 9.58
N LEU A 197 -4.17 14.91 10.04
CA LEU A 197 -3.82 14.79 11.46
C LEU A 197 -2.30 14.90 11.63
N ASN A 198 -1.81 16.03 12.16
CA ASN A 198 -0.38 16.27 12.41
C ASN A 198 0.09 15.56 13.70
N GLU A 199 -0.26 14.28 13.82
CA GLU A 199 0.14 13.41 14.92
C GLU A 199 0.84 12.16 14.38
N PRO A 200 1.94 11.72 15.01
CA PRO A 200 2.57 10.45 14.72
C PRO A 200 1.62 9.30 15.02
N LEU A 201 1.45 8.39 14.07
CA LEU A 201 0.62 7.20 14.23
C LEU A 201 1.44 5.92 14.09
N VAL A 202 2.47 5.93 13.25
CA VAL A 202 3.28 4.75 12.96
C VAL A 202 4.76 5.10 12.96
N VAL A 203 5.56 4.20 13.52
CA VAL A 203 7.02 4.19 13.41
C VAL A 203 7.41 3.23 12.29
N VAL A 204 8.05 3.78 11.26
CA VAL A 204 8.48 3.03 10.07
C VAL A 204 9.94 2.62 10.23
N GLU A 205 10.21 1.35 9.91
CA GLU A 205 11.56 0.80 9.87
C GLU A 205 11.93 0.29 8.47
N TYR A 206 12.83 1.01 7.80
CA TYR A 206 13.30 0.62 6.48
C TYR A 206 14.17 -0.64 6.53
N GLN A 207 13.67 -1.71 5.91
CA GLN A 207 14.40 -2.98 5.81
C GLN A 207 15.36 -2.99 4.61
N PRO A 208 16.57 -3.57 4.74
CA PRO A 208 17.53 -3.69 3.63
C PRO A 208 16.98 -4.50 2.45
N ASP A 209 16.10 -5.47 2.72
CA ASP A 209 15.46 -6.36 1.73
C ASP A 209 14.05 -5.88 1.32
N GLY A 210 13.66 -4.67 1.71
CA GLY A 210 12.35 -4.07 1.43
C GLY A 210 12.03 -3.96 -0.07
N SER A 211 10.74 -3.80 -0.37
CA SER A 211 10.19 -3.75 -1.73
C SER A 211 10.86 -2.67 -2.60
N SER A 212 11.27 -1.55 -2.02
CA SER A 212 11.94 -0.44 -2.71
C SER A 212 13.27 -0.86 -3.35
N ASN A 213 14.01 -1.78 -2.72
CA ASN A 213 15.31 -2.26 -3.21
C ASN A 213 15.19 -3.31 -4.32
N SER A 214 14.01 -3.88 -4.52
CA SER A 214 13.74 -4.94 -5.51
C SER A 214 12.94 -4.49 -6.74
N MET A 215 12.79 -3.18 -6.97
CA MET A 215 11.92 -2.58 -7.99
C MET A 215 12.09 -3.18 -9.40
N TYR A 216 13.32 -3.35 -9.91
CA TYR A 216 13.55 -3.94 -11.24
C TYR A 216 13.08 -5.39 -11.34
N ARG A 217 13.25 -6.18 -10.26
CA ARG A 217 12.77 -7.57 -10.20
C ARG A 217 11.25 -7.60 -10.15
N GLN A 218 10.63 -6.71 -9.41
CA GLN A 218 9.19 -6.53 -9.36
C GLN A 218 8.62 -6.22 -10.75
N TYR A 219 9.22 -5.25 -11.46
CA TYR A 219 8.86 -4.90 -12.84
C TYR A 219 8.93 -6.11 -13.78
N TRP A 220 10.00 -6.88 -13.65
CA TRP A 220 10.25 -8.01 -14.54
C TRP A 220 9.30 -9.17 -14.30
N ASN A 221 8.94 -9.43 -13.04
CA ASN A 221 8.15 -10.59 -12.65
C ASN A 221 6.64 -10.35 -12.69
N ASN A 222 6.17 -9.10 -12.75
CA ASN A 222 4.76 -8.75 -12.68
C ASN A 222 4.30 -7.86 -13.84
N PRO A 223 4.54 -8.26 -15.11
CA PRO A 223 4.30 -7.38 -16.25
C PRO A 223 2.83 -7.01 -16.46
N GLN A 224 1.87 -7.92 -16.19
CA GLN A 224 0.44 -7.64 -16.35
C GLN A 224 -0.05 -6.65 -15.27
N GLY A 225 0.35 -6.86 -14.02
CA GLY A 225 0.06 -5.93 -12.93
C GLY A 225 0.59 -4.53 -13.23
N TRP A 226 1.82 -4.43 -13.77
CA TRP A 226 2.36 -3.15 -14.19
C TRP A 226 1.64 -2.57 -15.41
N CYS A 227 1.23 -3.37 -16.40
CA CYS A 227 0.40 -2.89 -17.52
C CYS A 227 -0.90 -2.28 -17.02
N PHE A 228 -1.60 -2.97 -16.11
CA PHE A 228 -2.82 -2.47 -15.49
C PHE A 228 -2.59 -1.16 -14.77
N TYR A 229 -1.60 -1.14 -13.89
CA TYR A 229 -1.27 0.02 -13.08
C TYR A 229 -0.87 1.23 -13.93
N ARG A 230 -0.05 1.05 -14.98
CA ARG A 230 0.36 2.14 -15.88
C ARG A 230 -0.80 2.69 -16.70
N LYS A 231 -1.73 1.84 -17.16
CA LYS A 231 -2.97 2.32 -17.80
C LYS A 231 -3.78 3.20 -16.85
N HIS A 232 -3.91 2.81 -15.60
CA HIS A 232 -4.56 3.63 -14.57
C HIS A 232 -3.84 4.97 -14.39
N LYS A 233 -2.52 4.96 -14.20
CA LYS A 233 -1.72 6.19 -14.04
C LYS A 233 -1.78 7.12 -15.25
N MET A 234 -1.89 6.59 -16.48
CA MET A 234 -2.13 7.40 -17.68
C MET A 234 -3.48 8.13 -17.61
N LYS A 235 -4.54 7.46 -17.13
CA LYS A 235 -5.88 8.07 -16.97
C LYS A 235 -5.87 9.17 -15.91
N MET A 236 -5.11 8.98 -14.83
CA MET A 236 -5.00 9.95 -13.73
C MET A 236 -4.03 11.11 -14.00
N ALA A 237 -3.23 11.02 -15.07
CA ALA A 237 -2.22 12.03 -15.40
C ALA A 237 -2.84 13.37 -15.84
N GLN A 238 -2.58 14.43 -15.09
CA GLN A 238 -3.09 15.77 -15.34
C GLN A 238 -2.37 16.50 -16.50
N THR A 239 -1.15 16.07 -16.87
CA THR A 239 -0.35 16.70 -17.94
C THR A 239 0.06 15.66 -18.98
N PHE A 240 0.29 16.14 -20.23
CA PHE A 240 0.80 15.30 -21.30
C PHE A 240 2.14 14.65 -20.94
N SER A 241 3.06 15.40 -20.34
CA SER A 241 4.39 14.89 -19.95
C SER A 241 4.28 13.71 -18.95
N LYS A 242 3.44 13.84 -17.91
CA LYS A 242 3.18 12.74 -16.97
C LYS A 242 2.55 11.54 -17.68
N ARG A 243 1.55 11.76 -18.54
CA ARG A 243 0.91 10.72 -19.33
C ARG A 243 1.89 10.00 -20.25
N PHE A 244 2.74 10.75 -20.96
CA PHE A 244 3.74 10.20 -21.86
C PHE A 244 4.77 9.32 -21.11
N ARG A 245 5.22 9.76 -19.93
CA ARG A 245 6.10 8.96 -19.07
C ARG A 245 5.44 7.64 -18.68
N GLU A 246 4.18 7.66 -18.26
CA GLU A 246 3.45 6.42 -17.93
C GLU A 246 3.24 5.53 -19.17
N ALA A 247 3.06 6.10 -20.35
CA ALA A 247 2.97 5.36 -21.60
C ALA A 247 4.30 4.64 -21.94
N ILE A 248 5.46 5.26 -21.71
CA ILE A 248 6.79 4.62 -21.86
C ILE A 248 6.88 3.37 -20.97
N HIS A 249 6.51 3.49 -19.71
CA HIS A 249 6.50 2.36 -18.78
C HIS A 249 5.47 1.29 -19.17
N TYR A 250 4.31 1.70 -19.66
CA TYR A 250 3.28 0.78 -20.15
C TYR A 250 3.80 -0.03 -21.33
N VAL A 251 4.42 0.60 -22.33
CA VAL A 251 5.04 -0.10 -23.47
C VAL A 251 6.07 -1.13 -23.00
N SER A 252 7.01 -0.73 -22.11
CA SER A 252 8.02 -1.63 -21.57
C SER A 252 7.41 -2.86 -20.89
N SER A 253 6.37 -2.65 -20.07
CA SER A 253 5.66 -3.75 -19.39
C SER A 253 4.89 -4.63 -20.37
N SER A 254 4.27 -4.05 -21.41
CA SER A 254 3.51 -4.77 -22.42
C SER A 254 4.39 -5.68 -23.28
N ILE A 255 5.60 -5.21 -23.64
CA ILE A 255 6.59 -6.05 -24.33
C ILE A 255 6.96 -7.25 -23.43
N ARG A 256 7.19 -7.02 -22.14
CA ARG A 256 7.51 -8.10 -21.18
C ARG A 256 6.34 -9.06 -20.98
N ALA A 257 5.09 -8.57 -21.01
CA ALA A 257 3.86 -9.36 -20.94
C ALA A 257 3.57 -10.11 -22.25
N LYS A 258 4.33 -9.86 -23.32
CA LYS A 258 4.09 -10.39 -24.67
C LYS A 258 2.69 -10.04 -25.23
N ASP A 259 2.14 -8.89 -24.80
CA ASP A 259 0.85 -8.40 -25.29
C ASP A 259 1.04 -7.62 -26.59
N THR A 260 0.75 -8.23 -27.73
CA THR A 260 0.91 -7.61 -29.07
C THR A 260 -0.17 -6.58 -29.37
N ALA A 261 -1.30 -6.61 -28.65
CA ALA A 261 -2.42 -5.70 -28.84
C ALA A 261 -2.39 -4.48 -27.89
N PHE A 262 -1.28 -4.23 -27.22
CA PHE A 262 -1.18 -3.23 -26.14
C PHE A 262 -1.56 -1.81 -26.58
N VAL A 263 -1.28 -1.41 -27.83
CA VAL A 263 -1.63 -0.09 -28.34
C VAL A 263 -3.14 0.10 -28.35
N PHE A 264 -3.89 -0.90 -28.83
CA PHE A 264 -5.35 -0.88 -28.88
C PHE A 264 -6.00 -0.98 -27.49
N LYS A 265 -5.33 -1.62 -26.54
CA LYS A 265 -5.78 -1.72 -25.14
C LYS A 265 -5.40 -0.51 -24.30
N SER A 266 -4.67 0.45 -24.86
CA SER A 266 -4.27 1.67 -24.17
C SER A 266 -5.43 2.65 -24.04
N PRO A 267 -5.57 3.37 -22.92
CA PRO A 267 -6.52 4.48 -22.81
C PRO A 267 -6.16 5.67 -23.73
N TYR A 268 -4.91 5.73 -24.23
CA TYR A 268 -4.41 6.78 -25.12
C TYR A 268 -3.53 6.16 -26.24
N PRO A 269 -4.14 5.56 -27.28
CA PRO A 269 -3.41 4.80 -28.31
C PRO A 269 -2.32 5.62 -29.01
N LEU A 270 -2.60 6.87 -29.41
CA LEU A 270 -1.62 7.73 -30.09
C LEU A 270 -0.42 8.09 -29.20
N THR A 271 -0.68 8.38 -27.91
CA THR A 271 0.39 8.63 -26.95
C THR A 271 1.25 7.38 -26.76
N THR A 272 0.62 6.22 -26.70
CA THR A 272 1.31 4.93 -26.54
C THR A 272 2.14 4.61 -27.78
N LEU A 273 1.62 4.84 -28.99
CA LEU A 273 2.35 4.65 -30.23
C LEU A 273 3.62 5.52 -30.27
N ALA A 274 3.50 6.81 -29.93
CA ALA A 274 4.63 7.73 -29.84
C ALA A 274 5.66 7.32 -28.77
N ALA A 275 5.23 6.61 -27.71
CA ALA A 275 6.10 6.17 -26.63
C ALA A 275 6.87 4.86 -26.93
N ILE A 276 6.58 4.17 -28.05
CA ILE A 276 7.20 2.86 -28.38
C ILE A 276 8.74 2.89 -28.38
N PRO A 277 9.42 3.85 -29.07
CA PRO A 277 10.89 3.83 -29.09
C PRO A 277 11.49 3.92 -27.69
N ALA A 278 11.03 4.86 -26.86
CA ALA A 278 11.49 5.02 -25.49
C ALA A 278 11.12 3.83 -24.59
N GLY A 279 9.96 3.21 -24.81
CA GLY A 279 9.51 2.02 -24.09
C GLY A 279 10.38 0.80 -24.39
N ILE A 280 10.84 0.63 -25.64
CA ILE A 280 11.79 -0.43 -26.02
C ILE A 280 13.13 -0.21 -25.29
N ILE A 281 13.65 1.01 -25.29
CA ILE A 281 14.89 1.35 -24.58
C ILE A 281 14.76 1.00 -23.09
N LEU A 282 13.65 1.38 -22.46
CA LEU A 282 13.39 1.07 -21.05
C LEU A 282 13.30 -0.44 -20.81
N PHE A 283 12.66 -1.19 -21.72
CA PHE A 283 12.59 -2.65 -21.64
C PHE A 283 13.99 -3.28 -21.68
N LEU A 284 14.83 -2.89 -22.65
CA LEU A 284 16.22 -3.39 -22.78
C LEU A 284 17.07 -3.02 -21.56
N TYR A 285 16.93 -1.80 -21.04
CA TYR A 285 17.62 -1.38 -19.82
C TYR A 285 17.18 -2.22 -18.61
N THR A 286 15.89 -2.46 -18.44
CA THR A 286 15.37 -3.29 -17.33
C THR A 286 15.86 -4.74 -17.45
N PHE A 287 15.82 -5.29 -18.66
CA PHE A 287 16.37 -6.62 -18.95
C PHE A 287 17.84 -6.74 -18.55
N TYR A 288 18.67 -5.77 -18.96
CA TYR A 288 20.08 -5.71 -18.60
C TYR A 288 20.30 -5.66 -17.08
N LYS A 289 19.56 -4.81 -16.37
CA LYS A 289 19.67 -4.68 -14.91
C LYS A 289 19.31 -5.99 -14.18
N VAL A 290 18.26 -6.67 -14.61
CA VAL A 290 17.82 -7.93 -13.99
C VAL A 290 18.80 -9.07 -14.28
N THR A 291 19.30 -9.17 -15.51
CA THR A 291 20.25 -10.24 -15.89
C THR A 291 21.63 -10.06 -15.25
N ARG A 292 22.13 -8.82 -15.15
CA ARG A 292 23.41 -8.53 -14.50
C ARG A 292 23.38 -8.88 -13.01
N ARG A 293 22.31 -8.54 -12.28
CA ARG A 293 22.15 -8.90 -10.85
C ARG A 293 22.08 -10.41 -10.62
N ARG A 294 21.48 -11.17 -11.55
CA ARG A 294 21.45 -12.65 -11.47
C ARG A 294 22.86 -13.25 -11.55
N ARG A 295 23.73 -12.68 -12.38
CA ARG A 295 25.14 -13.17 -12.51
C ARG A 295 25.98 -12.88 -11.26
N MET A 296 25.76 -11.73 -10.59
CA MET A 296 26.50 -11.38 -9.36
C MET A 296 26.03 -12.14 -8.11
N ASN A 297 24.84 -12.74 -8.10
CA ASN A 297 24.35 -13.56 -6.99
C ASN A 297 24.67 -15.07 -7.17
N ILE A 298 25.34 -15.46 -8.25
CA ILE A 298 25.74 -16.85 -8.55
C ILE A 298 27.28 -17.00 -8.42
N SER A 299 28.00 -15.90 -8.33
CA SER A 299 29.44 -15.86 -8.03
C SER A 299 29.65 -15.55 -6.54
#